data_476a6e50e2fe62d4525d2d31ebc36ffe
#
_entry.id   476a6e50e2fe62d4525d2d31ebc36ffe
#
_cell.length_a   1.000
_cell.length_b   1.000
_cell.length_c   1.000
_cell.angle_alpha   90.00
_cell.angle_beta   90.00
_cell.angle_gamma   90.00
#
_symmetry.space_group_name_H-M   'P 1'
#
loop_
_entity.id
_entity.type
_entity.pdbx_description
1 polymer ?
#
loop_
_entity_poly.entity_id
_entity_poly.type
_entity_poly.pdbx_seq_one_letter_code
_entity_poly.pdbx_strand_id
1 'polypeptide(L)' 'MPHQGDILTLQRHFQYHIQYAVPVEIYRDKVHVAIGVVTAADEGFVELQGTLYNRSLFTFISRPGY' A
#
# COMPACT_ATOMS: atom_id res chain seq x y z
N MET A 1 -3.15 -4.33 14.42
CA MET A 1 -4.36 -4.12 13.60
C MET A 1 -4.27 -2.76 12.91
N PRO A 2 -4.33 -2.71 11.58
CA PRO A 2 -4.27 -1.43 10.88
C PRO A 2 -5.57 -0.64 11.07
N HIS A 3 -5.43 0.67 11.08
CA HIS A 3 -6.55 1.59 11.15
C HIS A 3 -6.63 2.39 9.87
N GLN A 4 -7.82 2.91 9.57
CA GLN A 4 -8.03 3.79 8.42
C GLN A 4 -7.05 4.96 8.49
N GLY A 5 -6.24 5.14 7.44
CA GLY A 5 -5.30 6.24 7.34
C GLY A 5 -3.90 5.95 7.85
N ASP A 6 -3.64 4.75 8.40
CA ASP A 6 -2.28 4.40 8.83
C ASP A 6 -1.32 4.36 7.64
N ILE A 7 -0.14 4.94 7.80
CA ILE A 7 0.89 4.93 6.76
C ILE A 7 1.70 3.64 6.88
N LEU A 8 1.86 2.94 5.76
CA LEU A 8 2.59 1.68 5.70
C LEU A 8 4.06 1.95 5.38
N THR A 9 4.97 1.52 6.26
CA THR A 9 6.41 1.76 6.08
C THR A 9 7.26 0.50 6.18
N LEU A 10 6.80 -0.51 6.91
CA LEU A 10 7.57 -1.74 7.15
C LEU A 10 7.06 -2.87 6.26
N GLN A 11 7.98 -3.81 5.94
CA GLN A 11 7.60 -4.97 5.13
C GLN A 11 6.41 -5.72 5.73
N ARG A 12 6.37 -5.88 7.06
CA ARG A 12 5.26 -6.58 7.72
C ARG A 12 3.91 -5.87 7.54
N HIS A 13 3.91 -4.54 7.37
CA HIS A 13 2.70 -3.79 7.08
C HIS A 13 2.11 -4.23 5.74
N PHE A 14 2.95 -4.32 4.72
CA PHE A 14 2.51 -4.74 3.39
C PHE A 14 2.11 -6.21 3.39
N GLN A 15 2.85 -7.06 4.09
CA GLN A 15 2.51 -8.49 4.19
C GLN A 15 1.12 -8.69 4.80
N TYR A 16 0.80 -7.94 5.86
CA TYR A 16 -0.51 -8.00 6.48
C TYR A 16 -1.61 -7.62 5.50
N HIS A 17 -1.40 -6.52 4.75
CA HIS A 17 -2.40 -6.03 3.81
C HIS A 17 -2.60 -6.97 2.63
N ILE A 18 -1.54 -7.67 2.21
CA ILE A 18 -1.65 -8.70 1.18
C ILE A 18 -2.45 -9.90 1.72
N GLN A 19 -2.06 -10.38 2.90
CA GLN A 19 -2.65 -11.58 3.47
C GLN A 19 -4.15 -11.43 3.71
N TYR A 20 -4.57 -10.27 4.19
CA TYR A 20 -5.97 -10.03 4.54
C TYR A 20 -6.73 -9.21 3.51
N ALA A 21 -6.14 -8.99 2.34
CA ALA A 21 -6.74 -8.24 1.24
C ALA A 21 -7.27 -6.87 1.68
N VAL A 22 -6.50 -6.17 2.51
CA VAL A 22 -6.86 -4.84 2.99
C VAL A 22 -6.48 -3.81 1.93
N PRO A 23 -7.40 -2.97 1.45
CA PRO A 23 -7.08 -1.97 0.44
C PRO A 23 -6.03 -0.97 0.90
N VAL A 24 -5.20 -0.53 -0.04
CA VAL A 24 -4.14 0.46 0.18
C VAL A 24 -4.31 1.58 -0.82
N GLU A 25 -4.24 2.81 -0.35
CA GLU A 25 -4.27 3.99 -1.19
C GLU A 25 -2.85 4.49 -1.39
N ILE A 26 -2.50 4.85 -2.63
CA ILE A 26 -1.15 5.27 -3.01
C ILE A 26 -1.15 6.73 -3.39
N TYR A 27 -0.21 7.49 -2.80
CA TYR A 27 -0.02 8.90 -3.08
C TYR A 27 1.41 9.17 -3.51
N ARG A 28 1.59 10.18 -4.34
CA ARG A 28 2.90 10.76 -4.61
C ARG A 28 2.80 12.27 -4.49
N ASP A 29 3.65 12.87 -3.63
CA ASP A 29 3.65 14.33 -3.40
C ASP A 29 2.25 14.84 -3.11
N LYS A 30 1.52 14.13 -2.24
CA LYS A 30 0.16 14.47 -1.81
C LYS A 30 -0.89 14.36 -2.92
N VAL A 31 -0.52 13.78 -4.07
CA VAL A 31 -1.46 13.55 -5.17
C VAL A 31 -1.87 12.08 -5.16
N HIS A 32 -3.18 11.83 -5.17
CA HIS A 32 -3.72 10.48 -5.25
C HIS A 32 -3.33 9.81 -6.57
N VAL A 33 -2.79 8.60 -6.50
CA VAL A 33 -2.33 7.86 -7.68
C VAL A 33 -3.20 6.64 -7.93
N ALA A 34 -3.47 5.84 -6.89
CA ALA A 34 -4.20 4.59 -7.04
C ALA A 34 -4.75 4.13 -5.70
N ILE A 35 -5.72 3.20 -5.76
CA ILE A 35 -6.24 2.53 -4.57
C ILE A 35 -6.65 1.11 -4.96
N GLY A 36 -6.36 0.14 -4.11
CA GLY A 36 -6.72 -1.24 -4.36
C GLY A 36 -5.99 -2.18 -3.43
N VAL A 37 -6.12 -3.49 -3.71
CA VAL A 37 -5.44 -4.52 -2.92
C VAL A 37 -4.09 -4.81 -3.53
N VAL A 38 -3.05 -4.75 -2.68
CA VAL A 38 -1.68 -5.05 -3.08
C VAL A 38 -1.54 -6.54 -3.34
N THR A 39 -0.92 -6.91 -4.46
CA THR A 39 -0.72 -8.31 -4.85
C THR A 39 0.66 -8.84 -4.47
N ALA A 40 1.66 -7.97 -4.37
CA ALA A 40 3.01 -8.36 -3.97
C ALA A 40 3.75 -7.13 -3.43
N ALA A 41 4.73 -7.38 -2.58
CA ALA A 41 5.57 -6.32 -2.05
C ALA A 41 6.92 -6.87 -1.64
N ASP A 42 7.99 -6.14 -1.94
CA ASP A 42 9.33 -6.42 -1.44
C ASP A 42 9.93 -5.12 -0.90
N GLU A 43 11.23 -5.13 -0.62
CA GLU A 43 11.88 -3.97 -0.02
C GLU A 43 11.87 -2.73 -0.91
N GLY A 44 11.82 -2.90 -2.23
CA GLY A 44 11.91 -1.80 -3.18
C GLY A 44 10.58 -1.39 -3.78
N PHE A 45 9.67 -2.33 -3.97
CA PHE A 45 8.45 -2.09 -4.75
C PHE A 45 7.23 -2.72 -4.13
N VAL A 46 6.07 -2.10 -4.43
CA VAL A 46 4.75 -2.62 -4.12
C VAL A 46 4.00 -2.77 -5.44
N GLU A 47 3.41 -3.94 -5.67
CA GLU A 47 2.61 -4.19 -6.87
C GLU A 47 1.13 -4.04 -6.56
N LEU A 48 0.45 -3.23 -7.37
CA LEU A 48 -0.98 -3.04 -7.26
C LEU A 48 -1.54 -3.00 -8.68
N GLN A 49 -2.44 -3.95 -8.97
CA GLN A 49 -3.09 -4.05 -10.28
C GLN A 49 -2.09 -4.09 -11.44
N GLY A 50 -1.00 -4.84 -11.27
CA GLY A 50 0.01 -5.02 -12.31
C GLY A 50 1.00 -3.88 -12.46
N THR A 51 0.88 -2.83 -11.67
CA THR A 51 1.81 -1.70 -11.68
C THR A 51 2.71 -1.76 -10.46
N LEU A 52 4.02 -1.52 -10.68
CA LEU A 52 5.01 -1.48 -9.60
C LEU A 52 5.21 -0.05 -9.13
N TYR A 53 5.11 0.15 -7.83
CA TYR A 53 5.30 1.46 -7.20
C TYR A 53 6.54 1.40 -6.31
N ASN A 54 7.50 2.30 -6.56
CA ASN A 54 8.73 2.37 -5.79
C ASN A 54 8.43 2.88 -4.38
N ARG A 55 8.81 2.09 -3.37
CA ARG A 55 8.48 2.41 -1.98
C ARG A 55 9.13 3.70 -1.47
N SER A 56 10.23 4.12 -2.08
CA SER A 56 10.89 5.36 -1.67
C SER A 56 10.28 6.61 -2.32
N LEU A 57 9.45 6.45 -3.34
CA LEU A 57 8.86 7.58 -4.07
C LEU A 57 7.38 7.80 -3.76
N PHE A 58 6.69 6.78 -3.25
CA PHE A 58 5.25 6.83 -3.02
C PHE A 58 4.92 6.66 -1.54
N THR A 59 3.77 7.18 -1.14
CA THR A 59 3.22 6.98 0.20
C THR A 59 2.06 6.01 0.12
N PHE A 60 2.03 5.05 1.03
CA PHE A 60 1.04 3.97 1.05
C PHE A 60 0.23 4.07 2.32
N ILE A 61 -1.09 4.16 2.18
CA ILE A 61 -2.01 4.42 3.29
C ILE A 61 -3.03 3.30 3.40
N SER A 62 -3.20 2.75 4.60
CA SER A 62 -4.17 1.69 4.86
C SER A 62 -5.60 2.24 4.76
N ARG A 63 -6.47 1.52 4.02
CA ARG A 63 -7.88 1.88 3.86
C ARG A 63 -8.79 0.69 4.15
N PRO A 64 -8.73 0.10 5.37
CA PRO A 64 -9.65 -0.99 5.70
C PRO A 64 -11.09 -0.49 5.63
N GLY A 65 -11.98 -1.31 5.11
CA GLY A 65 -13.38 -0.94 4.96
C GLY A 65 -13.71 -0.12 3.72
N TYR A 66 -12.74 0.10 2.88
CA TYR A 66 -12.95 0.83 1.62
C TYR A 66 -13.78 0.02 0.63
#